data_940ef55e9b124b1c5df5d92ddf8b4ed1
#
_entry.id   940ef55e9b124b1c5df5d92ddf8b4ed1
#
_cell.length_a   1.000
_cell.length_b   1.000
_cell.length_c   1.000
_cell.angle_alpha   90.00
_cell.angle_beta   90.00
_cell.angle_gamma   90.00
#
_symmetry.space_group_name_H-M   'P 1'
#
loop_
_entity.id
_entity.type
_entity.pdbx_description
1 polymer ?
#
loop_
_entity_poly.entity_id
_entity_poly.type
_entity_poly.pdbx_seq_one_letter_code
_entity_poly.pdbx_strand_id
1 'polypeptide(L)'
;ATGKRISRLRVQEDGELIGREVFGPSNLGKGFPDGITFDAYGNLWGTLIMSDQLFALTPEGECRILFEDGDDAATDALERAFLAREITPELMLAASGKVAPWMASVTFGGADLKTVYLGSLRGERIPYFRSPVAGLPMVHW
;
A
#
# COMPACT_ATOMS: atom_id res chain seq x y z
N ALA A 1 -0.86 -9.73 -3.62
CA ALA A 1 0.26 -9.14 -2.88
C ALA A 1 1.62 -9.66 -3.37
N THR A 2 1.86 -10.96 -3.40
CA THR A 2 3.18 -11.55 -3.76
C THR A 2 3.69 -11.22 -5.17
N GLY A 3 2.84 -10.74 -6.06
CA GLY A 3 3.23 -10.23 -7.38
C GLY A 3 3.97 -8.90 -7.36
N LYS A 4 4.01 -8.21 -6.23
CA LYS A 4 4.73 -6.95 -5.98
C LYS A 4 4.44 -5.83 -6.99
N ARG A 5 3.26 -5.82 -7.55
CA ARG A 5 2.82 -4.84 -8.56
C ARG A 5 1.33 -4.56 -8.45
N ILE A 6 0.92 -3.43 -8.99
CA ILE A 6 -0.46 -3.08 -9.20
C ILE A 6 -0.85 -3.44 -10.64
N SER A 7 -2.03 -3.98 -10.80
CA SER A 7 -2.62 -4.19 -12.13
C SER A 7 -3.90 -3.40 -12.23
N ARG A 8 -4.18 -2.84 -13.41
CA ARG A 8 -5.46 -2.25 -13.73
C ARG A 8 -6.14 -2.99 -14.86
N LEU A 9 -7.45 -2.98 -14.82
CA LEU A 9 -8.31 -3.54 -15.86
C LEU A 9 -9.31 -2.45 -16.28
N ARG A 10 -9.77 -2.53 -17.49
CA ARG A 10 -10.87 -1.69 -17.98
C ARG A 10 -12.19 -2.41 -17.71
N VAL A 11 -13.16 -1.69 -17.14
CA VAL A 11 -14.53 -2.15 -16.98
C VAL A 11 -15.32 -1.76 -18.23
N GLN A 12 -15.96 -2.70 -18.89
CA GLN A 12 -16.88 -2.48 -20.00
C GLN A 12 -18.28 -2.10 -19.50
N GLU A 13 -19.16 -1.67 -20.38
CA GLU A 13 -20.53 -1.28 -20.04
C GLU A 13 -21.37 -2.43 -19.48
N ASP A 14 -21.08 -3.66 -19.90
CA ASP A 14 -21.69 -4.91 -19.39
C ASP A 14 -21.07 -5.41 -18.08
N GLY A 15 -20.03 -4.71 -17.57
CA GLY A 15 -19.30 -5.06 -16.34
C GLY A 15 -18.13 -6.02 -16.57
N GLU A 16 -17.85 -6.46 -17.79
CA GLU A 16 -16.71 -7.32 -18.09
C GLU A 16 -15.38 -6.58 -17.84
N LEU A 17 -14.40 -7.28 -17.24
CA LEU A 17 -13.06 -6.76 -16.98
C LEU A 17 -12.10 -7.22 -18.08
N ILE A 18 -11.57 -6.27 -18.85
CA ILE A 18 -10.66 -6.54 -19.96
C ILE A 18 -9.36 -5.76 -19.85
N GLY A 19 -8.40 -6.13 -20.70
CA GLY A 19 -7.17 -5.35 -20.93
C GLY A 19 -6.31 -5.22 -19.70
N ARG A 20 -6.06 -6.33 -18.97
CA ARG A 20 -5.19 -6.31 -17.81
C ARG A 20 -3.79 -5.84 -18.17
N GLU A 21 -3.32 -4.81 -17.49
CA GLU A 21 -1.99 -4.26 -17.64
C GLU A 21 -1.35 -3.94 -16.28
N VAL A 22 -0.03 -3.89 -16.22
CA VAL A 22 0.68 -3.41 -15.03
C VAL A 22 0.58 -1.89 -14.99
N PHE A 23 0.18 -1.36 -13.84
CA PHE A 23 0.11 0.08 -13.60
C PHE A 23 1.24 0.50 -12.65
N GLY A 24 2.13 1.34 -13.15
CA GLY A 24 3.35 1.73 -12.46
C GLY A 24 4.50 0.71 -12.60
N PRO A 25 5.40 0.65 -11.62
CA PRO A 25 6.55 -0.27 -11.66
C PRO A 25 6.12 -1.74 -11.72
N SER A 26 6.87 -2.55 -12.46
CA SER A 26 6.68 -4.00 -12.49
C SER A 26 7.04 -4.68 -11.16
N ASN A 27 7.80 -3.98 -10.32
CA ASN A 27 8.13 -4.36 -8.95
C ASN A 27 8.15 -3.10 -8.08
N LEU A 28 7.31 -3.05 -7.06
CA LEU A 28 7.18 -1.94 -6.11
C LEU A 28 8.28 -1.93 -5.02
N GLY A 29 9.21 -2.87 -5.05
CA GLY A 29 10.27 -2.96 -4.07
C GLY A 29 10.04 -3.99 -2.97
N LYS A 30 10.57 -3.71 -1.78
CA LYS A 30 10.45 -4.60 -0.61
C LYS A 30 9.03 -4.57 -0.05
N GLY A 31 8.64 -5.65 0.62
CA GLY A 31 7.29 -5.81 1.13
C GLY A 31 6.29 -6.20 0.05
N PHE A 32 5.01 -6.15 0.39
CA PHE A 32 3.94 -6.63 -0.48
C PHE A 32 2.81 -5.60 -0.53
N PRO A 33 2.31 -5.21 -1.73
CA PRO A 33 1.17 -4.31 -1.83
C PRO A 33 -0.07 -4.93 -1.20
N ASP A 34 -0.78 -4.13 -0.39
CA ASP A 34 -1.98 -4.58 0.33
C ASP A 34 -3.13 -3.59 0.11
N GLY A 35 -3.51 -2.78 1.10
CA GLY A 35 -4.61 -1.82 0.96
C GLY A 35 -4.31 -0.68 0.01
N ILE A 36 -5.31 -0.27 -0.78
CA ILE A 36 -5.19 0.85 -1.74
C ILE A 36 -6.40 1.78 -1.65
N THR A 37 -6.19 3.04 -1.99
CA THR A 37 -7.23 4.07 -2.10
C THR A 37 -6.81 5.14 -3.11
N PHE A 38 -7.76 5.97 -3.56
CA PHE A 38 -7.45 7.09 -4.46
C PHE A 38 -7.55 8.43 -3.75
N ASP A 39 -6.71 9.37 -4.13
CA ASP A 39 -6.93 10.79 -3.81
C ASP A 39 -7.73 11.51 -4.89
N ALA A 40 -8.10 12.77 -4.63
CA ALA A 40 -8.91 13.58 -5.53
C ALA A 40 -8.20 13.97 -6.84
N TYR A 41 -6.90 13.78 -6.93
CA TYR A 41 -6.10 14.03 -8.14
C TYR A 41 -5.84 12.76 -8.97
N GLY A 42 -6.40 11.62 -8.52
CA GLY A 42 -6.25 10.34 -9.22
C GLY A 42 -4.95 9.59 -8.88
N ASN A 43 -4.20 10.03 -7.86
CA ASN A 43 -3.08 9.23 -7.39
C ASN A 43 -3.62 8.03 -6.61
N LEU A 44 -3.06 6.85 -6.89
CA LEU A 44 -3.33 5.62 -6.14
C LEU A 44 -2.38 5.55 -4.94
N TRP A 45 -2.92 5.71 -3.74
CA TRP A 45 -2.17 5.49 -2.50
C TRP A 45 -2.26 4.03 -2.10
N GLY A 46 -1.18 3.47 -1.59
CA GLY A 46 -1.18 2.08 -1.16
C GLY A 46 -0.14 1.78 -0.09
N THR A 47 -0.32 0.66 0.58
CA THR A 47 0.60 0.16 1.60
C THR A 47 1.44 -0.99 1.07
N LEU A 48 2.68 -1.09 1.56
CA LEU A 48 3.56 -2.25 1.39
C LEU A 48 3.74 -2.88 2.76
N ILE A 49 2.94 -3.92 3.04
CA ILE A 49 3.05 -4.66 4.30
C ILE A 49 4.40 -5.38 4.39
N MET A 50 4.92 -5.58 5.58
CA MET A 50 6.23 -6.14 5.92
C MET A 50 7.41 -5.20 5.68
N SER A 51 7.32 -4.23 4.79
CA SER A 51 8.25 -3.09 4.74
C SER A 51 7.67 -1.85 5.41
N ASP A 52 6.38 -1.90 5.75
CA ASP A 52 5.60 -0.86 6.41
C ASP A 52 5.81 0.52 5.77
N GLN A 53 5.62 0.54 4.45
CA GLN A 53 5.71 1.74 3.62
C GLN A 53 4.34 2.16 3.13
N LEU A 54 4.14 3.48 3.05
CA LEU A 54 3.04 4.11 2.33
C LEU A 54 3.59 4.66 1.02
N PHE A 55 3.02 4.28 -0.12
CA PHE A 55 3.39 4.77 -1.43
C PHE A 55 2.22 5.46 -2.14
N ALA A 56 2.53 6.23 -3.18
CA ALA A 56 1.57 6.70 -4.14
C ALA A 56 2.05 6.45 -5.57
N LEU A 57 1.15 6.05 -6.45
CA LEU A 57 1.35 6.03 -7.89
C LEU A 57 0.61 7.22 -8.50
N THR A 58 1.30 8.05 -9.27
CA THR A 58 0.65 9.11 -10.04
C THR A 58 -0.22 8.52 -11.15
N PRO A 59 -1.13 9.31 -11.77
CA PRO A 59 -1.91 8.85 -12.92
C PRO A 59 -1.05 8.32 -14.09
N GLU A 60 0.20 8.79 -14.20
CA GLU A 60 1.20 8.35 -15.18
C GLU A 60 1.95 7.08 -14.74
N GLY A 61 1.73 6.61 -13.50
CA GLY A 61 2.36 5.41 -12.95
C GLY A 61 3.73 5.64 -12.29
N GLU A 62 4.10 6.89 -11.99
CA GLU A 62 5.29 7.19 -11.22
C GLU A 62 5.08 6.82 -9.74
N CYS A 63 6.00 6.03 -9.17
CA CYS A 63 5.91 5.60 -7.76
C CYS A 63 6.69 6.56 -6.87
N ARG A 64 6.05 6.98 -5.77
CA ARG A 64 6.64 7.81 -4.72
C ARG A 64 6.40 7.17 -3.37
N ILE A 65 7.43 7.03 -2.55
CA ILE A 65 7.29 6.63 -1.16
C ILE A 65 6.96 7.87 -0.33
N LEU A 66 5.86 7.82 0.40
CA LEU A 66 5.35 8.94 1.20
C LEU A 66 5.73 8.81 2.67
N PHE A 67 5.87 7.59 3.17
CA PHE A 67 6.20 7.30 4.57
C PHE A 67 6.86 5.92 4.66
N GLU A 68 7.82 5.77 5.55
CA GLU A 68 8.53 4.52 5.83
C GLU A 68 8.62 4.33 7.35
N ASP A 69 8.19 3.17 7.81
CA ASP A 69 8.21 2.79 9.24
C ASP A 69 8.98 1.48 9.48
N GLY A 70 9.34 0.75 8.42
CA GLY A 70 9.93 -0.58 8.50
C GLY A 70 11.36 -0.58 9.03
N ASP A 71 11.80 -1.76 9.49
CA ASP A 71 13.20 -2.05 9.79
C ASP A 71 13.89 -2.60 8.54
N ASP A 72 14.87 -1.86 8.02
CA ASP A 72 15.54 -2.19 6.75
C ASP A 72 16.23 -3.56 6.80
N ALA A 73 16.91 -3.89 7.89
CA ALA A 73 17.66 -5.14 8.01
C ALA A 73 16.72 -6.35 8.07
N ALA A 74 15.64 -6.24 8.84
CA ALA A 74 14.62 -7.28 8.94
C ALA A 74 13.85 -7.43 7.62
N THR A 75 13.52 -6.32 6.95
CA THR A 75 12.87 -6.31 5.64
C THR A 75 13.76 -6.95 4.57
N ASP A 76 15.07 -6.67 4.58
CA ASP A 76 16.03 -7.30 3.67
C ASP A 76 16.16 -8.81 3.91
N ALA A 77 16.15 -9.25 5.16
CA ALA A 77 16.16 -10.66 5.49
C ALA A 77 14.91 -11.39 4.99
N LEU A 78 13.74 -10.77 5.19
CA LEU A 78 12.48 -11.30 4.69
C LEU A 78 12.44 -11.36 3.17
N GLU A 79 12.94 -10.32 2.49
CA GLU A 79 12.99 -10.26 1.02
C GLU A 79 13.89 -11.39 0.45
N ARG A 80 15.06 -11.61 1.03
CA ARG A 80 15.93 -12.73 0.63
C ARG A 80 15.23 -14.08 0.82
N ALA A 81 14.58 -14.29 1.97
CA ALA A 81 13.83 -15.51 2.24
C ALA A 81 12.63 -15.69 1.28
N PHE A 82 11.95 -14.60 0.91
CA PHE A 82 10.89 -14.64 -0.08
C PHE A 82 11.39 -15.12 -1.44
N LEU A 83 12.51 -14.59 -1.91
CA LEU A 83 13.12 -14.98 -3.19
C LEU A 83 13.61 -16.43 -3.16
N ALA A 84 14.11 -16.90 -2.02
CA ALA A 84 14.51 -18.29 -1.80
C ALA A 84 13.32 -19.25 -1.56
N ARG A 85 12.09 -18.73 -1.36
CA ARG A 85 10.89 -19.48 -0.94
C ARG A 85 11.04 -20.15 0.45
N GLU A 86 11.72 -19.45 1.35
CA GLU A 86 12.07 -19.91 2.71
C GLU A 86 11.53 -18.94 3.78
N ILE A 87 10.40 -18.27 3.53
CA ILE A 87 9.78 -17.38 4.52
C ILE A 87 9.37 -18.20 5.75
N THR A 88 9.71 -17.66 6.93
CA THR A 88 9.26 -18.19 8.22
C THR A 88 8.42 -17.17 8.97
N PRO A 89 7.57 -17.61 9.93
CA PRO A 89 6.82 -16.72 10.79
C PRO A 89 7.72 -15.74 11.56
N GLU A 90 8.90 -16.16 12.00
CA GLU A 90 9.85 -15.34 12.75
C GLU A 90 10.38 -14.18 11.89
N LEU A 91 10.72 -14.45 10.63
CA LEU A 91 11.15 -13.41 9.69
C LEU A 91 10.02 -12.41 9.42
N MET A 92 8.80 -12.89 9.26
CA MET A 92 7.62 -12.02 9.08
C MET A 92 7.39 -11.15 10.34
N LEU A 93 7.51 -11.72 11.53
CA LEU A 93 7.33 -11.01 12.80
C LEU A 93 8.42 -9.96 13.03
N ALA A 94 9.64 -10.23 12.60
CA ALA A 94 10.76 -9.29 12.69
C ALA A 94 10.62 -8.10 11.73
N ALA A 95 10.09 -8.34 10.54
CA ALA A 95 9.85 -7.30 9.53
C ALA A 95 8.61 -6.47 9.90
N SER A 96 8.79 -5.51 10.79
CA SER A 96 7.71 -4.72 11.38
C SER A 96 8.19 -3.33 11.79
N GLY A 97 7.39 -2.32 11.47
CA GLY A 97 7.56 -0.96 11.97
C GLY A 97 7.07 -0.76 13.39
N LYS A 98 7.07 0.49 13.84
CA LYS A 98 6.69 0.90 15.20
C LYS A 98 5.40 1.73 15.22
N VAL A 99 5.15 2.51 14.19
CA VAL A 99 3.99 3.40 14.08
C VAL A 99 2.76 2.62 13.62
N ALA A 100 2.90 1.87 12.53
CA ALA A 100 1.85 1.04 11.95
C ALA A 100 2.40 -0.35 11.61
N PRO A 101 2.74 -1.19 12.62
CA PRO A 101 3.35 -2.50 12.40
C PRO A 101 2.45 -3.41 11.55
N TRP A 102 2.99 -3.92 10.45
CA TRP A 102 2.26 -4.60 9.40
C TRP A 102 1.18 -3.68 8.79
N MET A 103 1.63 -2.57 8.23
CA MET A 103 0.77 -1.58 7.57
C MET A 103 0.05 -2.22 6.38
N ALA A 104 -1.25 -2.46 6.55
CA ALA A 104 -2.05 -3.26 5.62
C ALA A 104 -3.12 -2.44 4.89
N SER A 105 -3.47 -1.25 5.37
CA SER A 105 -4.49 -0.43 4.73
C SER A 105 -4.26 1.06 4.90
N VAL A 106 -4.80 1.83 3.96
CA VAL A 106 -4.83 3.29 3.99
C VAL A 106 -6.20 3.77 3.54
N THR A 107 -6.73 4.78 4.22
CA THR A 107 -7.99 5.41 3.82
C THR A 107 -7.98 6.89 4.15
N PHE A 108 -8.76 7.66 3.39
CA PHE A 108 -9.03 9.07 3.68
C PHE A 108 -10.33 9.20 4.46
N GLY A 109 -10.41 10.17 5.36
CA GLY A 109 -11.59 10.45 6.14
C GLY A 109 -11.59 11.87 6.70
N GLY A 110 -12.53 12.13 7.62
CA GLY A 110 -12.83 13.47 8.10
C GLY A 110 -13.76 14.21 7.14
N ALA A 111 -14.35 15.31 7.58
CA ALA A 111 -15.33 16.07 6.80
C ALA A 111 -14.79 16.63 5.47
N ASP A 112 -13.48 16.87 5.40
CA ASP A 112 -12.78 17.38 4.22
C ASP A 112 -11.97 16.30 3.47
N LEU A 113 -12.08 15.04 3.91
CA LEU A 113 -11.34 13.88 3.37
C LEU A 113 -9.82 14.07 3.37
N LYS A 114 -9.27 14.90 4.24
CA LYS A 114 -7.82 15.15 4.35
C LYS A 114 -7.16 14.47 5.53
N THR A 115 -7.89 13.69 6.32
CA THR A 115 -7.28 12.86 7.36
C THR A 115 -7.01 11.47 6.79
N VAL A 116 -5.74 11.09 6.75
CA VAL A 116 -5.32 9.76 6.32
C VAL A 116 -5.17 8.87 7.52
N TYR A 117 -5.84 7.73 7.50
CA TYR A 117 -5.75 6.69 8.53
C TYR A 117 -4.97 5.50 7.99
N LEU A 118 -4.06 4.97 8.81
CA LEU A 118 -3.27 3.79 8.48
C LEU A 118 -3.76 2.60 9.30
N GLY A 119 -4.22 1.55 8.62
CA GLY A 119 -4.59 0.29 9.25
C GLY A 119 -3.38 -0.62 9.41
N SER A 120 -3.27 -1.23 10.58
CA SER A 120 -2.17 -2.11 10.96
C SER A 120 -2.72 -3.44 11.47
N LEU A 121 -2.10 -4.56 11.07
CA LEU A 121 -2.53 -5.88 11.53
C LEU A 121 -1.98 -6.25 12.92
N ARG A 122 -0.96 -5.53 13.40
CA ARG A 122 -0.31 -5.78 14.70
C ARG A 122 -0.33 -4.58 15.63
N GLY A 123 -0.80 -3.43 15.16
CA GLY A 123 -0.92 -2.22 15.97
C GLY A 123 -2.14 -2.24 16.86
N GLU A 124 -2.03 -1.64 18.04
CA GLU A 124 -3.14 -1.43 18.99
C GLU A 124 -3.85 -0.10 18.77
N ARG A 125 -3.39 0.68 17.79
CA ARG A 125 -3.91 2.03 17.48
C ARG A 125 -4.04 2.18 15.98
N ILE A 126 -4.85 3.15 15.56
CA ILE A 126 -4.97 3.59 14.18
C ILE A 126 -4.21 4.92 14.05
N PRO A 127 -2.97 4.92 13.56
CA PRO A 127 -2.25 6.16 13.28
C PRO A 127 -2.94 6.96 12.21
N TYR A 128 -2.86 8.29 12.31
CA TYR A 128 -3.40 9.18 11.30
C TYR A 128 -2.54 10.43 11.15
N PHE A 129 -2.66 11.08 10.00
CA PHE A 129 -2.01 12.35 9.70
C PHE A 129 -2.87 13.20 8.77
N ARG A 130 -2.53 14.48 8.65
CA ARG A 130 -3.18 15.41 7.72
C ARG A 130 -2.48 15.37 6.38
N SER A 131 -3.22 15.07 5.33
CA SER A 131 -2.75 15.12 3.95
C SER A 131 -2.95 16.52 3.36
N PRO A 132 -2.04 17.01 2.51
CA PRO A 132 -2.26 18.23 1.73
C PRO A 132 -3.37 18.08 0.69
N VAL A 133 -3.65 16.84 0.25
CA VAL A 133 -4.70 16.51 -0.73
C VAL A 133 -5.85 15.77 -0.09
N ALA A 134 -7.05 15.94 -0.62
CA ALA A 134 -8.22 15.18 -0.18
C ALA A 134 -8.25 13.79 -0.85
N GLY A 135 -8.84 12.81 -0.17
CA GLY A 135 -9.19 11.55 -0.77
C GLY A 135 -10.32 11.68 -1.79
N LEU A 136 -10.45 10.69 -2.67
CA LEU A 136 -11.59 10.56 -3.56
C LEU A 136 -12.79 10.06 -2.75
N PRO A 137 -13.95 10.74 -2.79
CA PRO A 137 -15.17 10.25 -2.12
C PRO A 137 -15.56 8.86 -2.64
N MET A 138 -15.98 7.98 -1.72
CA MET A 138 -16.51 6.69 -2.10
C MET A 138 -17.87 6.85 -2.82
N VAL A 139 -18.14 6.00 -3.80
CA VAL A 139 -19.37 6.08 -4.63
C VAL A 139 -20.68 5.91 -3.84
N HIS A 140 -20.58 5.42 -2.62
CA HIS A 140 -21.71 5.18 -1.72
C HIS A 140 -21.79 6.18 -0.54
N TRP A 141 -21.03 7.26 -0.56
CA TRP A 141 -21.04 8.34 0.43
C TRP A 141 -21.90 9.52 -0.05
#